data_1b71fb936887fe9ac79c8e854292506d
#
_entry.id   1b71fb936887fe9ac79c8e854292506d
#
_cell.length_a   1.000
_cell.length_b   1.000
_cell.length_c   1.000
_cell.angle_alpha   90.00
_cell.angle_beta   90.00
_cell.angle_gamma   90.00
#
_symmetry.space_group_name_H-M   'P 1'
#
loop_
_entity.id
_entity.type
_entity.pdbx_description
1 polymer ?
#
loop_
_entity_poly.entity_id
_entity_poly.type
_entity_poly.pdbx_seq_one_letter_code
_entity_poly.pdbx_strand_id
1 'polypeptide(L)'
;MENFQAIYNSIYKNYEISQKVNIDFYFKKIKKIELSLDSFTFYNSVSAMSSSKIEGEEMEIDSYLKYKTNNVKYLSSLVQKPNDLFNAYLFAQKNKLSKSTVLKAHKIISKHLLHTHFRGKVRDSDMVIKDGKTGKIVFEACLKEIVSEEFDSFMKEVSILLKKDLSLMETFFYASLIHLQFVKIHPFDDGNGRVGRLLEKWFLAEKLVQNAWFIQSELNYWNKRNPFYSNLSKVGFFYDKLNYNNALDFLMMLPKSLK
;
A
#
# COMPACT_ATOMS: atom_id res chain seq x y z
N MET A 1 -2.61 -13.44 -13.90
CA MET A 1 -2.80 -11.95 -13.83
C MET A 1 -2.16 -11.26 -15.04
N GLU A 2 -2.69 -10.12 -15.48
CA GLU A 2 -2.05 -9.30 -16.52
C GLU A 2 -0.74 -8.71 -15.98
N ASN A 3 0.36 -8.80 -16.76
CA ASN A 3 1.67 -8.35 -16.31
C ASN A 3 1.82 -6.82 -16.36
N PHE A 4 2.76 -6.27 -15.59
CA PHE A 4 2.97 -4.82 -15.48
C PHE A 4 3.27 -4.16 -16.84
N GLN A 5 4.01 -4.83 -17.72
CA GLN A 5 4.35 -4.25 -19.03
C GLN A 5 3.12 -4.16 -19.96
N ALA A 6 2.23 -5.16 -19.93
CA ALA A 6 1.00 -5.12 -20.72
C ALA A 6 0.08 -3.98 -20.23
N ILE A 7 -0.10 -3.83 -18.92
CA ILE A 7 -0.89 -2.73 -18.33
C ILE A 7 -0.24 -1.37 -18.66
N TYR A 8 1.09 -1.26 -18.57
CA TYR A 8 1.81 -0.04 -18.95
C TYR A 8 1.50 0.34 -20.40
N ASN A 9 1.64 -0.62 -21.32
CA ASN A 9 1.40 -0.37 -22.75
C ASN A 9 -0.05 0.08 -23.03
N SER A 10 -1.02 -0.40 -22.24
CA SER A 10 -2.44 -0.08 -22.47
C SER A 10 -2.86 1.28 -21.92
N ILE A 11 -2.38 1.70 -20.74
CA ILE A 11 -2.93 2.88 -20.04
C ILE A 11 -1.92 3.97 -19.67
N TYR A 12 -0.61 3.73 -19.78
CA TYR A 12 0.40 4.71 -19.31
C TYR A 12 0.30 6.05 -20.04
N LYS A 13 0.07 6.04 -21.35
CA LYS A 13 -0.12 7.28 -22.12
C LYS A 13 -1.31 8.10 -21.62
N ASN A 14 -2.40 7.44 -21.28
CA ASN A 14 -3.57 8.12 -20.69
C ASN A 14 -3.26 8.66 -19.28
N TYR A 15 -2.50 7.91 -18.48
CA TYR A 15 -2.04 8.36 -17.17
C TYR A 15 -1.16 9.62 -17.28
N GLU A 16 -0.20 9.63 -18.20
CA GLU A 16 0.70 10.76 -18.45
C GLU A 16 -0.09 12.02 -18.88
N ILE A 17 -0.98 11.89 -19.89
CA ILE A 17 -1.81 13.01 -20.39
C ILE A 17 -2.77 13.54 -19.29
N SER A 18 -3.31 12.65 -18.46
CA SER A 18 -4.26 13.02 -17.40
C SER A 18 -3.59 13.62 -16.18
N GLN A 19 -2.25 13.57 -16.09
CA GLN A 19 -1.51 14.01 -14.92
C GLN A 19 -1.54 15.55 -14.79
N LYS A 20 -2.26 16.04 -13.74
CA LYS A 20 -2.39 17.47 -13.41
C LYS A 20 -1.49 17.91 -12.25
N VAL A 21 -0.80 16.96 -11.59
CA VAL A 21 0.12 17.25 -10.49
C VAL A 21 1.52 17.35 -11.07
N ASN A 22 2.21 18.45 -10.85
CA ASN A 22 3.63 18.56 -11.17
C ASN A 22 4.42 17.72 -10.13
N ILE A 23 4.61 16.43 -10.43
CA ILE A 23 5.28 15.49 -9.52
C ILE A 23 6.70 15.96 -9.20
N ASP A 24 7.46 16.44 -10.18
CA ASP A 24 8.83 16.93 -9.99
C ASP A 24 8.88 18.09 -8.99
N PHE A 25 7.99 19.07 -9.14
CA PHE A 25 7.93 20.23 -8.26
C PHE A 25 7.64 19.83 -6.81
N TYR A 26 6.61 19.01 -6.59
CA TYR A 26 6.23 18.62 -5.23
C TYR A 26 7.22 17.63 -4.62
N PHE A 27 7.77 16.70 -5.39
CA PHE A 27 8.75 15.75 -4.89
C PHE A 27 10.07 16.44 -4.52
N LYS A 28 10.47 17.49 -5.23
CA LYS A 28 11.59 18.37 -4.82
C LYS A 28 11.39 19.00 -3.44
N LYS A 29 10.15 19.31 -3.04
CA LYS A 29 9.85 19.77 -1.68
C LYS A 29 10.03 18.67 -0.65
N ILE A 30 9.52 17.46 -0.95
CA ILE A 30 9.70 16.27 -0.10
C ILE A 30 11.19 15.98 0.13
N LYS A 31 12.03 16.07 -0.91
CA LYS A 31 13.49 15.88 -0.81
C LYS A 31 14.19 16.87 0.13
N LYS A 32 13.58 18.01 0.43
CA LYS A 32 14.16 19.03 1.36
C LYS A 32 13.85 18.73 2.82
N ILE A 33 12.96 17.78 3.12
CA ILE A 33 12.66 17.39 4.49
C ILE A 33 13.90 16.69 5.06
N GLU A 34 14.32 17.12 6.24
CA GLU A 34 15.47 16.55 6.92
C GLU A 34 15.26 15.05 7.25
N LEU A 35 16.24 14.23 6.93
CA LEU A 35 16.28 12.81 7.27
C LEU A 35 16.73 12.65 8.73
N SER A 36 15.82 12.92 9.67
CA SER A 36 16.04 12.77 11.11
C SER A 36 15.13 11.69 11.69
N LEU A 37 15.48 11.20 12.89
CA LEU A 37 14.65 10.24 13.61
C LEU A 37 13.25 10.81 13.89
N ASP A 38 13.17 12.10 14.21
CA ASP A 38 11.90 12.78 14.48
C ASP A 38 11.04 12.88 13.21
N SER A 39 11.62 13.24 12.06
CA SER A 39 10.92 13.23 10.79
C SER A 39 10.38 11.84 10.46
N PHE A 40 11.20 10.79 10.56
CA PHE A 40 10.75 9.42 10.33
C PHE A 40 9.64 9.00 11.31
N THR A 41 9.78 9.33 12.59
CA THR A 41 8.77 9.01 13.61
C THR A 41 7.46 9.71 13.30
N PHE A 42 7.49 11.00 12.96
CA PHE A 42 6.30 11.77 12.61
C PHE A 42 5.59 11.21 11.37
N TYR A 43 6.28 11.14 10.22
CA TYR A 43 5.66 10.71 8.96
C TYR A 43 5.20 9.25 8.99
N ASN A 44 5.97 8.36 9.61
CA ASN A 44 5.55 6.95 9.78
C ASN A 44 4.34 6.82 10.71
N SER A 45 4.24 7.63 11.75
CA SER A 45 3.08 7.61 12.64
C SER A 45 1.81 8.05 11.91
N VAL A 46 1.88 9.12 11.13
CA VAL A 46 0.76 9.58 10.29
C VAL A 46 0.37 8.49 9.29
N SER A 47 1.34 7.89 8.59
CA SER A 47 1.09 6.83 7.60
C SER A 47 0.47 5.59 8.24
N ALA A 48 1.04 5.10 9.36
CA ALA A 48 0.56 3.90 10.05
C ALA A 48 -0.86 4.11 10.58
N MET A 49 -1.14 5.26 11.19
CA MET A 49 -2.48 5.52 11.73
C MET A 49 -3.50 5.75 10.61
N SER A 50 -3.18 6.52 9.57
CA SER A 50 -4.05 6.74 8.42
C SER A 50 -4.38 5.42 7.71
N SER A 51 -3.38 4.56 7.49
CA SER A 51 -3.58 3.23 6.93
C SER A 51 -4.45 2.34 7.83
N SER A 52 -4.31 2.44 9.15
CA SER A 52 -5.14 1.72 10.12
C SER A 52 -6.59 2.24 10.13
N LYS A 53 -6.79 3.57 10.01
CA LYS A 53 -8.14 4.17 9.90
C LYS A 53 -8.87 3.73 8.62
N ILE A 54 -8.17 3.51 7.51
CA ILE A 54 -8.78 2.95 6.28
C ILE A 54 -9.41 1.58 6.60
N GLU A 55 -8.75 0.77 7.44
CA GLU A 55 -9.23 -0.55 7.86
C GLU A 55 -10.22 -0.53 9.05
N GLY A 56 -10.60 0.66 9.52
CA GLY A 56 -11.63 0.81 10.55
C GLY A 56 -11.12 1.02 11.97
N GLU A 57 -9.82 1.22 12.21
CA GLU A 57 -9.33 1.58 13.54
C GLU A 57 -9.81 2.99 13.94
N GLU A 58 -10.26 3.13 15.19
CA GLU A 58 -10.99 4.32 15.65
C GLU A 58 -10.09 5.45 16.15
N MET A 59 -8.86 5.13 16.59
CA MET A 59 -7.95 6.11 17.18
C MET A 59 -7.66 7.27 16.23
N GLU A 60 -7.64 8.50 16.76
CA GLU A 60 -7.33 9.68 15.96
C GLU A 60 -5.81 9.80 15.70
N ILE A 61 -5.46 10.34 14.51
CA ILE A 61 -4.05 10.48 14.08
C ILE A 61 -3.25 11.33 15.06
N ASP A 62 -3.82 12.44 15.52
CA ASP A 62 -3.19 13.33 16.52
C ASP A 62 -2.95 12.62 17.85
N SER A 63 -3.91 11.81 18.30
CA SER A 63 -3.76 11.00 19.52
C SER A 63 -2.64 9.98 19.39
N TYR A 64 -2.54 9.31 18.23
CA TYR A 64 -1.46 8.38 17.97
C TYR A 64 -0.09 9.06 17.86
N LEU A 65 -0.02 10.26 17.27
CA LEU A 65 1.19 11.09 17.30
C LEU A 65 1.63 11.40 18.72
N LYS A 66 0.74 11.89 19.57
CA LYS A 66 1.03 12.14 21.01
C LYS A 66 1.51 10.89 21.75
N TYR A 67 0.93 9.73 21.43
CA TYR A 67 1.42 8.45 21.94
C TYR A 67 2.87 8.16 21.54
N LYS A 68 3.23 8.42 20.26
CA LYS A 68 4.56 8.11 19.71
C LYS A 68 5.63 9.12 20.10
N THR A 69 5.27 10.40 20.25
CA THR A 69 6.24 11.50 20.45
C THR A 69 6.28 12.02 21.91
N ASN A 70 5.15 11.99 22.61
CA ASN A 70 5.01 12.63 23.91
C ASN A 70 4.79 11.61 25.05
N ASN A 71 4.94 10.30 24.78
CA ASN A 71 4.73 9.22 25.76
C ASN A 71 3.35 9.22 26.42
N VAL A 72 2.33 9.80 25.79
CA VAL A 72 0.94 9.73 26.29
C VAL A 72 0.45 8.29 26.25
N LYS A 73 -0.09 7.79 27.33
CA LYS A 73 -0.59 6.41 27.43
C LYS A 73 -2.01 6.29 26.95
N TYR A 74 -2.29 5.24 26.18
CA TYR A 74 -3.63 4.85 25.72
C TYR A 74 -3.85 3.35 26.00
N LEU A 75 -5.11 2.90 25.89
CA LEU A 75 -5.44 1.48 26.00
C LEU A 75 -4.71 0.68 24.90
N SER A 76 -4.15 -0.46 25.26
CA SER A 76 -3.39 -1.32 24.34
C SER A 76 -4.19 -1.70 23.09
N SER A 77 -5.50 -1.96 23.23
CA SER A 77 -6.39 -2.28 22.12
C SER A 77 -6.46 -1.21 21.04
N LEU A 78 -6.27 0.07 21.40
CA LEU A 78 -6.30 1.18 20.44
C LEU A 78 -4.99 1.36 19.67
N VAL A 79 -3.86 0.96 20.28
CA VAL A 79 -2.52 1.27 19.74
C VAL A 79 -1.80 0.07 19.15
N GLN A 80 -2.15 -1.17 19.52
CA GLN A 80 -1.38 -2.35 19.14
C GLN A 80 -1.32 -2.60 17.64
N LYS A 81 -2.43 -2.53 16.90
CA LYS A 81 -2.45 -2.72 15.45
C LYS A 81 -1.77 -1.57 14.69
N PRO A 82 -2.01 -0.27 15.00
CA PRO A 82 -1.20 0.82 14.46
C PRO A 82 0.29 0.69 14.77
N ASN A 83 0.68 0.20 15.96
CA ASN A 83 2.07 -0.05 16.30
C ASN A 83 2.69 -1.20 15.49
N ASP A 84 1.95 -2.27 15.22
CA ASP A 84 2.42 -3.34 14.33
C ASP A 84 2.73 -2.79 12.95
N LEU A 85 1.85 -1.96 12.41
CA LEU A 85 2.07 -1.33 11.12
C LEU A 85 3.24 -0.33 11.15
N PHE A 86 3.35 0.51 12.18
CA PHE A 86 4.49 1.40 12.38
C PHE A 86 5.82 0.62 12.41
N ASN A 87 5.86 -0.50 13.13
CA ASN A 87 7.05 -1.36 13.19
C ASN A 87 7.36 -2.02 11.84
N ALA A 88 6.35 -2.33 11.02
CA ALA A 88 6.55 -2.83 9.66
C ALA A 88 7.15 -1.75 8.74
N TYR A 89 6.78 -0.47 8.89
CA TYR A 89 7.43 0.65 8.19
C TYR A 89 8.90 0.77 8.61
N LEU A 90 9.22 0.70 9.90
CA LEU A 90 10.61 0.71 10.38
C LEU A 90 11.42 -0.49 9.87
N PHE A 91 10.79 -1.67 9.80
CA PHE A 91 11.41 -2.85 9.21
C PHE A 91 11.70 -2.66 7.73
N ALA A 92 10.72 -2.15 6.96
CA ALA A 92 10.85 -1.92 5.54
C ALA A 92 11.96 -0.89 5.20
N GLN A 93 12.10 0.16 5.99
CA GLN A 93 13.18 1.16 5.83
C GLN A 93 14.60 0.60 5.96
N LYS A 94 14.76 -0.50 6.67
CA LYS A 94 16.06 -1.14 6.94
C LYS A 94 16.34 -2.35 6.04
N ASN A 95 15.39 -2.74 5.19
CA ASN A 95 15.49 -3.96 4.40
C ASN A 95 15.16 -3.68 2.93
N LYS A 96 15.75 -4.45 2.03
CA LYS A 96 15.42 -4.41 0.59
C LYS A 96 14.06 -5.06 0.33
N LEU A 97 13.32 -4.51 -0.61
CA LEU A 97 12.04 -5.06 -1.05
C LEU A 97 12.25 -6.39 -1.79
N SER A 98 11.69 -7.45 -1.27
CA SER A 98 11.72 -8.81 -1.83
C SER A 98 10.55 -9.63 -1.30
N LYS A 99 10.22 -10.78 -1.93
CA LYS A 99 9.18 -11.69 -1.41
C LYS A 99 9.40 -12.04 0.06
N SER A 100 10.63 -12.42 0.43
CA SER A 100 10.94 -12.84 1.81
C SER A 100 10.75 -11.70 2.82
N THR A 101 11.11 -10.47 2.45
CA THR A 101 10.93 -9.30 3.34
C THR A 101 9.47 -8.83 3.39
N VAL A 102 8.69 -8.99 2.32
CA VAL A 102 7.24 -8.76 2.33
C VAL A 102 6.53 -9.73 3.27
N LEU A 103 6.87 -11.03 3.24
CA LEU A 103 6.33 -12.03 4.18
C LEU A 103 6.68 -11.68 5.64
N LYS A 104 7.92 -11.21 5.91
CA LYS A 104 8.33 -10.76 7.25
C LYS A 104 7.57 -9.50 7.67
N ALA A 105 7.39 -8.52 6.77
CA ALA A 105 6.60 -7.32 7.04
C ALA A 105 5.14 -7.67 7.34
N HIS A 106 4.52 -8.59 6.56
CA HIS A 106 3.18 -9.09 6.87
C HIS A 106 3.12 -9.78 8.24
N LYS A 107 4.14 -10.59 8.61
CA LYS A 107 4.21 -11.21 9.95
C LYS A 107 4.19 -10.16 11.07
N ILE A 108 4.83 -9.01 10.86
CA ILE A 108 4.81 -7.89 11.82
C ILE A 108 3.42 -7.24 11.84
N ILE A 109 2.87 -6.88 10.68
CA ILE A 109 1.56 -6.22 10.53
C ILE A 109 0.45 -7.07 11.16
N SER A 110 0.50 -8.38 10.96
CA SER A 110 -0.56 -9.31 11.35
C SER A 110 -0.47 -9.79 12.81
N LYS A 111 0.46 -9.24 13.63
CA LYS A 111 0.69 -9.69 15.01
C LYS A 111 -0.57 -9.64 15.87
N HIS A 112 -1.39 -8.60 15.76
CA HIS A 112 -2.65 -8.45 16.48
C HIS A 112 -3.89 -8.53 15.56
N LEU A 113 -3.72 -9.09 14.34
CA LEU A 113 -4.81 -9.36 13.40
C LEU A 113 -5.09 -10.85 13.25
N LEU A 114 -4.04 -11.68 13.23
CA LEU A 114 -4.13 -13.09 12.88
C LEU A 114 -3.54 -13.98 13.98
N HIS A 115 -4.04 -15.21 14.04
CA HIS A 115 -3.38 -16.26 14.83
C HIS A 115 -1.97 -16.51 14.26
N THR A 116 -1.01 -16.87 15.12
CA THR A 116 0.42 -17.01 14.78
C THR A 116 0.67 -17.91 13.57
N HIS A 117 -0.16 -18.93 13.37
CA HIS A 117 -0.05 -19.89 12.27
C HIS A 117 -0.17 -19.24 10.88
N PHE A 118 -1.00 -18.18 10.73
CA PHE A 118 -1.28 -17.51 9.46
C PHE A 118 -0.35 -16.32 9.15
N ARG A 119 0.41 -15.86 10.15
CA ARG A 119 1.25 -14.65 10.02
C ARG A 119 2.42 -14.87 9.08
N GLY A 120 2.56 -14.02 8.06
CA GLY A 120 3.66 -14.08 7.09
C GLY A 120 3.58 -15.26 6.14
N LYS A 121 2.40 -15.83 5.93
CA LYS A 121 2.14 -16.94 5.02
C LYS A 121 1.07 -16.56 4.01
N VAL A 122 1.19 -17.07 2.80
CA VAL A 122 0.13 -17.01 1.79
C VAL A 122 -1.03 -17.89 2.26
N ARG A 123 -2.26 -17.40 2.09
CA ARG A 123 -3.47 -18.15 2.46
C ARG A 123 -3.64 -19.43 1.62
N ASP A 124 -4.36 -20.37 2.16
CA ASP A 124 -4.77 -21.63 1.53
C ASP A 124 -6.30 -21.78 1.43
N SER A 125 -7.03 -20.69 1.64
CA SER A 125 -8.50 -20.62 1.58
C SER A 125 -8.97 -19.66 0.49
N ASP A 126 -10.15 -19.92 -0.09
CA ASP A 126 -10.81 -18.93 -0.96
C ASP A 126 -11.27 -17.72 -0.16
N MET A 127 -11.30 -16.57 -0.81
CA MET A 127 -11.58 -15.32 -0.11
C MET A 127 -12.47 -14.38 -0.93
N VAL A 128 -13.45 -13.82 -0.24
CA VAL A 128 -14.25 -12.71 -0.72
C VAL A 128 -14.10 -11.51 0.21
N ILE A 129 -14.03 -10.34 -0.38
CA ILE A 129 -13.97 -9.08 0.35
C ILE A 129 -15.38 -8.52 0.49
N LYS A 130 -15.77 -8.20 1.73
CA LYS A 130 -17.06 -7.61 2.05
C LYS A 130 -16.93 -6.15 2.41
N ASP A 131 -17.90 -5.35 1.99
CA ASP A 131 -18.05 -3.99 2.49
C ASP A 131 -18.39 -4.02 3.98
N GLY A 132 -17.59 -3.32 4.78
CA GLY A 132 -17.69 -3.35 6.25
C GLY A 132 -18.99 -2.75 6.81
N LYS A 133 -19.73 -1.93 6.02
CA LYS A 133 -20.99 -1.31 6.46
C LYS A 133 -22.21 -2.14 6.03
N THR A 134 -22.20 -2.66 4.81
CA THR A 134 -23.35 -3.33 4.20
C THR A 134 -23.28 -4.84 4.26
N GLY A 135 -22.10 -5.41 4.55
CA GLY A 135 -21.83 -6.85 4.50
C GLY A 135 -21.86 -7.45 3.08
N LYS A 136 -22.14 -6.63 2.04
CA LYS A 136 -22.16 -7.11 0.65
C LYS A 136 -20.78 -7.48 0.18
N ILE A 137 -20.68 -8.57 -0.61
CA ILE A 137 -19.44 -8.92 -1.30
C ILE A 137 -19.15 -7.84 -2.33
N VAL A 138 -17.93 -7.29 -2.31
CA VAL A 138 -17.46 -6.23 -3.20
C VAL A 138 -16.32 -6.68 -4.11
N PHE A 139 -15.72 -7.81 -3.81
CA PHE A 139 -14.66 -8.40 -4.63
C PHE A 139 -14.46 -9.89 -4.29
N GLU A 140 -14.25 -10.71 -5.32
CA GLU A 140 -13.82 -12.09 -5.22
C GLU A 140 -12.34 -12.17 -5.58
N ALA A 141 -11.51 -12.55 -4.60
CA ALA A 141 -10.06 -12.57 -4.72
C ALA A 141 -9.57 -13.78 -5.55
N CYS A 142 -8.27 -13.79 -5.83
CA CYS A 142 -7.61 -14.92 -6.48
C CYS A 142 -7.93 -16.26 -5.79
N LEU A 143 -8.20 -17.30 -6.57
CA LEU A 143 -8.48 -18.64 -6.05
C LEU A 143 -7.28 -19.20 -5.27
N LYS A 144 -7.55 -19.98 -4.23
CA LYS A 144 -6.51 -20.56 -3.36
C LYS A 144 -5.51 -21.45 -4.10
N GLU A 145 -5.96 -22.14 -5.15
CA GLU A 145 -5.14 -23.05 -5.96
C GLU A 145 -3.99 -22.33 -6.68
N ILE A 146 -4.19 -21.06 -7.04
CA ILE A 146 -3.23 -20.27 -7.84
C ILE A 146 -2.67 -19.05 -7.12
N VAL A 147 -3.20 -18.67 -5.95
CA VAL A 147 -2.79 -17.43 -5.24
C VAL A 147 -1.29 -17.40 -4.92
N SER A 148 -0.70 -18.53 -4.59
CA SER A 148 0.75 -18.59 -4.31
C SER A 148 1.57 -18.33 -5.57
N GLU A 149 1.19 -18.91 -6.71
CA GLU A 149 1.85 -18.71 -8.00
C GLU A 149 1.67 -17.26 -8.50
N GLU A 150 0.46 -16.71 -8.37
CA GLU A 150 0.18 -15.31 -8.72
C GLU A 150 0.98 -14.33 -7.88
N PHE A 151 1.13 -14.59 -6.57
CA PHE A 151 1.97 -13.78 -5.70
C PHE A 151 3.46 -13.91 -6.05
N ASP A 152 3.93 -15.10 -6.43
CA ASP A 152 5.30 -15.31 -6.88
C ASP A 152 5.62 -14.57 -8.17
N SER A 153 4.72 -14.67 -9.15
CA SER A 153 4.80 -13.94 -10.42
C SER A 153 4.82 -12.43 -10.18
N PHE A 154 3.90 -11.91 -9.35
CA PHE A 154 3.87 -10.51 -8.96
C PHE A 154 5.20 -10.04 -8.35
N MET A 155 5.75 -10.79 -7.37
CA MET A 155 7.01 -10.41 -6.73
C MET A 155 8.22 -10.50 -7.69
N LYS A 156 8.20 -11.41 -8.64
CA LYS A 156 9.19 -11.50 -9.72
C LYS A 156 9.15 -10.24 -10.59
N GLU A 157 7.97 -9.80 -11.01
CA GLU A 157 7.81 -8.57 -11.80
C GLU A 157 8.22 -7.32 -11.01
N VAL A 158 7.87 -7.22 -9.71
CA VAL A 158 8.36 -6.14 -8.84
C VAL A 158 9.89 -6.12 -8.81
N SER A 159 10.53 -7.29 -8.74
CA SER A 159 12.01 -7.38 -8.73
C SER A 159 12.64 -6.93 -10.05
N ILE A 160 11.97 -7.12 -11.18
CA ILE A 160 12.38 -6.61 -12.50
C ILE A 160 12.26 -5.09 -12.53
N LEU A 161 11.14 -4.52 -12.08
CA LEU A 161 10.92 -3.07 -12.01
C LEU A 161 11.93 -2.37 -11.11
N LEU A 162 12.34 -2.99 -10.01
CA LEU A 162 13.37 -2.43 -9.13
C LEU A 162 14.73 -2.26 -9.82
N LYS A 163 15.04 -3.08 -10.84
CA LYS A 163 16.29 -3.02 -11.61
C LYS A 163 16.17 -2.13 -12.85
N LYS A 164 14.95 -1.88 -13.34
CA LYS A 164 14.69 -1.08 -14.55
C LYS A 164 14.97 0.39 -14.26
N ASP A 165 15.58 1.12 -15.19
CA ASP A 165 15.62 2.58 -15.13
C ASP A 165 14.22 3.13 -15.44
N LEU A 166 13.69 3.93 -14.53
CA LEU A 166 12.33 4.49 -14.60
C LEU A 166 12.39 6.00 -14.37
N SER A 167 11.69 6.74 -15.21
CA SER A 167 11.41 8.15 -14.93
C SER A 167 10.64 8.32 -13.62
N LEU A 168 10.64 9.53 -13.08
CA LEU A 168 9.85 9.83 -11.86
C LEU A 168 8.35 9.55 -12.08
N MET A 169 7.82 9.91 -13.25
CA MET A 169 6.42 9.65 -13.62
C MET A 169 6.10 8.15 -13.68
N GLU A 170 6.95 7.36 -14.33
CA GLU A 170 6.81 5.90 -14.40
C GLU A 170 6.93 5.26 -13.01
N THR A 171 7.81 5.78 -12.16
CA THR A 171 7.97 5.28 -10.79
C THR A 171 6.69 5.44 -9.98
N PHE A 172 6.01 6.59 -10.08
CA PHE A 172 4.70 6.81 -9.43
C PHE A 172 3.60 5.94 -10.04
N PHE A 173 3.60 5.77 -11.36
CA PHE A 173 2.67 4.86 -12.05
C PHE A 173 2.81 3.42 -11.52
N TYR A 174 4.02 2.87 -11.55
CA TYR A 174 4.26 1.50 -11.11
C TYR A 174 4.06 1.32 -9.60
N ALA A 175 4.38 2.29 -8.77
CA ALA A 175 4.09 2.22 -7.33
C ALA A 175 2.59 2.06 -7.06
N SER A 176 1.75 2.86 -7.72
CA SER A 176 0.29 2.74 -7.63
C SER A 176 -0.22 1.40 -8.19
N LEU A 177 0.37 0.93 -9.28
CA LEU A 177 -0.02 -0.33 -9.91
C LEU A 177 0.37 -1.54 -9.04
N ILE A 178 1.54 -1.50 -8.39
CA ILE A 178 1.97 -2.50 -7.41
C ILE A 178 0.95 -2.60 -6.27
N HIS A 179 0.52 -1.47 -5.71
CA HIS A 179 -0.53 -1.44 -4.69
C HIS A 179 -1.82 -2.09 -5.19
N LEU A 180 -2.32 -1.65 -6.36
CA LEU A 180 -3.55 -2.13 -6.96
C LEU A 180 -3.52 -3.65 -7.20
N GLN A 181 -2.50 -4.14 -7.89
CA GLN A 181 -2.39 -5.58 -8.20
C GLN A 181 -2.27 -6.41 -6.93
N PHE A 182 -1.46 -5.97 -5.96
CA PHE A 182 -1.32 -6.69 -4.70
C PHE A 182 -2.65 -6.87 -3.96
N VAL A 183 -3.46 -5.80 -3.85
CA VAL A 183 -4.76 -5.91 -3.17
C VAL A 183 -5.78 -6.70 -3.98
N LYS A 184 -5.59 -6.87 -5.29
CA LYS A 184 -6.43 -7.73 -6.14
C LYS A 184 -6.04 -9.20 -6.04
N ILE A 185 -4.75 -9.55 -5.97
CA ILE A 185 -4.29 -10.92 -5.66
C ILE A 185 -4.80 -11.33 -4.28
N HIS A 186 -4.70 -10.44 -3.30
CA HIS A 186 -5.14 -10.65 -1.91
C HIS A 186 -4.49 -11.89 -1.27
N PRO A 187 -3.14 -11.96 -1.21
CA PRO A 187 -2.44 -13.21 -0.91
C PRO A 187 -2.50 -13.65 0.55
N PHE A 188 -2.99 -12.84 1.48
CA PHE A 188 -3.00 -13.13 2.91
C PHE A 188 -4.42 -13.24 3.46
N ASP A 189 -4.59 -13.91 4.60
CA ASP A 189 -5.89 -14.05 5.28
C ASP A 189 -6.42 -12.71 5.82
N ASP A 190 -5.54 -11.78 6.20
CA ASP A 190 -5.88 -10.40 6.59
C ASP A 190 -4.64 -9.49 6.41
N GLY A 191 -4.82 -8.17 6.47
CA GLY A 191 -3.72 -7.19 6.37
C GLY A 191 -3.29 -6.84 4.94
N ASN A 192 -3.96 -7.35 3.91
CA ASN A 192 -3.59 -7.10 2.50
C ASN A 192 -3.62 -5.61 2.15
N GLY A 193 -4.62 -4.86 2.59
CA GLY A 193 -4.68 -3.42 2.35
C GLY A 193 -3.49 -2.67 2.97
N ARG A 194 -3.12 -3.02 4.21
CA ARG A 194 -1.96 -2.44 4.92
C ARG A 194 -0.64 -2.76 4.21
N VAL A 195 -0.47 -4.02 3.76
CA VAL A 195 0.72 -4.44 3.00
C VAL A 195 0.77 -3.77 1.63
N GLY A 196 -0.34 -3.66 0.91
CA GLY A 196 -0.40 -3.00 -0.39
C GLY A 196 0.07 -1.53 -0.33
N ARG A 197 -0.39 -0.78 0.67
CA ARG A 197 0.07 0.60 0.92
C ARG A 197 1.53 0.68 1.34
N LEU A 198 2.00 -0.26 2.16
CA LEU A 198 3.42 -0.37 2.50
C LEU A 198 4.28 -0.67 1.26
N LEU A 199 3.86 -1.58 0.39
CA LEU A 199 4.57 -1.94 -0.85
C LEU A 199 4.72 -0.74 -1.79
N GLU A 200 3.65 0.05 -1.97
CA GLU A 200 3.65 1.28 -2.75
C GLU A 200 4.76 2.22 -2.27
N LYS A 201 4.81 2.50 -0.97
CA LYS A 201 5.79 3.41 -0.37
C LYS A 201 7.20 2.81 -0.38
N TRP A 202 7.34 1.53 -0.14
CA TRP A 202 8.62 0.83 -0.16
C TRP A 202 9.24 0.85 -1.55
N PHE A 203 8.45 0.57 -2.59
CA PHE A 203 8.91 0.66 -3.97
C PHE A 203 9.36 2.08 -4.33
N LEU A 204 8.61 3.12 -3.93
CA LEU A 204 9.03 4.52 -4.13
C LEU A 204 10.38 4.81 -3.47
N ALA A 205 10.58 4.36 -2.24
CA ALA A 205 11.82 4.59 -1.50
C ALA A 205 13.03 3.85 -2.09
N GLU A 206 12.83 2.64 -2.59
CA GLU A 206 13.87 1.87 -3.28
C GLU A 206 14.28 2.48 -4.64
N LYS A 207 13.32 3.06 -5.36
CA LYS A 207 13.54 3.63 -6.69
C LYS A 207 14.03 5.06 -6.67
N LEU A 208 13.64 5.84 -5.65
CA LEU A 208 13.91 7.27 -5.61
C LEU A 208 14.96 7.59 -4.54
N VAL A 209 14.52 8.02 -3.38
CA VAL A 209 15.35 8.37 -2.22
C VAL A 209 14.58 8.12 -0.92
N GLN A 210 15.29 8.06 0.20
CA GLN A 210 14.70 7.81 1.53
C GLN A 210 13.57 8.79 1.90
N ASN A 211 13.61 10.03 1.41
CA ASN A 211 12.52 10.98 1.62
C ASN A 211 11.17 10.54 1.03
N ALA A 212 11.15 9.55 0.11
CA ALA A 212 9.89 9.00 -0.39
C ALA A 212 9.04 8.36 0.73
N TRP A 213 9.64 7.95 1.85
CA TRP A 213 8.92 7.52 3.06
C TRP A 213 8.02 8.61 3.66
N PHE A 214 8.28 9.88 3.35
CA PHE A 214 7.53 11.03 3.85
C PHE A 214 6.31 11.41 2.99
N ILE A 215 6.12 10.74 1.85
CA ILE A 215 4.89 10.90 1.04
C ILE A 215 3.70 10.37 1.84
N GLN A 216 2.67 11.19 2.03
CA GLN A 216 1.51 10.87 2.86
C GLN A 216 0.35 10.29 2.02
N SER A 217 0.63 9.22 1.25
CA SER A 217 -0.38 8.58 0.40
C SER A 217 -1.52 7.98 1.23
N GLU A 218 -1.22 7.37 2.38
CA GLU A 218 -2.21 6.78 3.26
C GLU A 218 -3.17 7.83 3.84
N LEU A 219 -2.65 9.01 4.19
CA LEU A 219 -3.49 10.14 4.65
C LEU A 219 -4.42 10.62 3.53
N ASN A 220 -3.90 10.73 2.30
CA ASN A 220 -4.73 11.09 1.15
C ASN A 220 -5.81 10.03 0.88
N TYR A 221 -5.49 8.74 0.99
CA TYR A 221 -6.46 7.64 0.81
C TYR A 221 -7.51 7.65 1.93
N TRP A 222 -7.11 7.88 3.18
CA TRP A 222 -8.04 8.03 4.30
C TRP A 222 -8.98 9.22 4.10
N ASN A 223 -8.46 10.40 3.79
CA ASN A 223 -9.26 11.61 3.57
C ASN A 223 -10.23 11.47 2.37
N LYS A 224 -9.91 10.56 1.43
CA LYS A 224 -10.71 10.23 0.25
C LYS A 224 -11.16 8.77 0.25
N ARG A 225 -11.56 8.25 1.42
CA ARG A 225 -11.84 6.81 1.61
C ARG A 225 -12.88 6.27 0.63
N ASN A 226 -13.98 6.98 0.41
CA ASN A 226 -15.02 6.55 -0.53
C ASN A 226 -14.51 6.52 -1.98
N PRO A 227 -13.88 7.59 -2.52
CA PRO A 227 -13.20 7.53 -3.82
C PRO A 227 -12.13 6.43 -3.91
N PHE A 228 -11.37 6.18 -2.84
CA PHE A 228 -10.34 5.13 -2.82
C PHE A 228 -10.95 3.75 -3.10
N TYR A 229 -11.96 3.35 -2.36
CA TYR A 229 -12.63 2.05 -2.57
C TYR A 229 -13.41 2.00 -3.90
N SER A 230 -14.08 3.09 -4.28
CA SER A 230 -14.77 3.17 -5.58
C SER A 230 -13.81 2.98 -6.74
N ASN A 231 -12.62 3.61 -6.69
CA ASN A 231 -11.62 3.47 -7.75
C ASN A 231 -10.99 2.07 -7.78
N LEU A 232 -10.78 1.43 -6.62
CA LEU A 232 -10.38 0.02 -6.54
C LEU A 232 -11.40 -0.91 -7.21
N SER A 233 -12.68 -0.63 -7.08
CA SER A 233 -13.75 -1.48 -7.62
C SER A 233 -13.89 -1.37 -9.13
N LYS A 234 -13.45 -0.27 -9.77
CA LYS A 234 -13.59 -0.05 -11.23
C LYS A 234 -12.90 -1.09 -12.09
N VAL A 235 -11.81 -1.69 -11.60
CA VAL A 235 -11.07 -2.70 -12.36
C VAL A 235 -11.80 -4.05 -12.45
N GLY A 236 -12.81 -4.28 -11.62
CA GLY A 236 -13.64 -5.49 -11.69
C GLY A 236 -13.94 -6.11 -10.35
N PHE A 237 -14.96 -6.97 -10.35
CA PHE A 237 -15.47 -7.69 -9.18
C PHE A 237 -14.80 -9.08 -9.02
N PHE A 238 -14.51 -9.78 -10.10
CA PHE A 238 -13.88 -11.10 -10.11
C PHE A 238 -12.41 -10.99 -10.49
N TYR A 239 -11.55 -11.71 -9.77
CA TYR A 239 -10.11 -11.70 -10.02
C TYR A 239 -9.72 -12.11 -11.45
N ASP A 240 -10.39 -13.13 -12.02
CA ASP A 240 -10.15 -13.64 -13.36
C ASP A 240 -10.67 -12.72 -14.49
N LYS A 241 -11.46 -11.69 -14.15
CA LYS A 241 -12.11 -10.76 -15.09
C LYS A 241 -11.70 -9.29 -14.87
N LEU A 242 -10.54 -9.07 -14.24
CA LEU A 242 -10.04 -7.72 -14.01
C LEU A 242 -9.69 -7.02 -15.33
N ASN A 243 -10.12 -5.76 -15.46
CA ASN A 243 -9.78 -4.89 -16.58
C ASN A 243 -9.02 -3.67 -16.09
N TYR A 244 -7.71 -3.71 -16.23
CA TYR A 244 -6.81 -2.63 -15.78
C TYR A 244 -6.93 -1.35 -16.62
N ASN A 245 -7.58 -1.35 -17.79
CA ASN A 245 -7.90 -0.11 -18.52
C ASN A 245 -8.77 0.85 -17.67
N ASN A 246 -9.49 0.32 -16.68
CA ASN A 246 -10.31 1.10 -15.75
C ASN A 246 -9.52 1.58 -14.51
N ALA A 247 -8.21 1.33 -14.42
CA ALA A 247 -7.40 1.64 -13.25
C ALA A 247 -7.00 3.12 -13.13
N LEU A 248 -7.16 3.92 -14.17
CA LEU A 248 -6.61 5.28 -14.26
C LEU A 248 -6.92 6.14 -13.03
N ASP A 249 -8.18 6.16 -12.59
CA ASP A 249 -8.59 6.98 -11.44
C ASP A 249 -7.90 6.57 -10.12
N PHE A 250 -7.65 5.27 -9.95
CA PHE A 250 -6.89 4.77 -8.81
C PHE A 250 -5.41 5.18 -8.90
N LEU A 251 -4.78 4.96 -10.05
CA LEU A 251 -3.38 5.29 -10.29
C LEU A 251 -3.08 6.79 -10.09
N MET A 252 -4.07 7.65 -10.40
CA MET A 252 -3.99 9.09 -10.23
C MET A 252 -4.09 9.55 -8.76
N MET A 253 -4.41 8.66 -7.80
CA MET A 253 -4.53 9.05 -6.40
C MET A 253 -3.18 9.26 -5.73
N LEU A 254 -2.15 8.46 -6.05
CA LEU A 254 -0.82 8.59 -5.46
C LEU A 254 -0.15 9.93 -5.80
N PRO A 255 -0.07 10.40 -7.05
CA PRO A 255 0.46 11.72 -7.35
C PRO A 255 -0.26 12.87 -6.62
N LYS A 256 -1.57 12.74 -6.39
CA LYS A 256 -2.35 13.74 -5.65
C LYS A 256 -1.99 13.84 -4.17
N SER A 257 -1.31 12.84 -3.61
CA SER A 257 -0.82 12.84 -2.22
C SER A 257 0.42 13.73 -2.01
N LEU A 258 1.01 14.25 -3.08
CA LEU A 258 2.15 15.16 -3.02
C LEU A 258 1.74 16.61 -2.72
N LYS A 259 0.46 16.94 -2.88
CA LYS A 259 -0.11 18.27 -2.57
C LYS A 259 -0.50 18.35 -1.08
#